data_1e1c3693d14329f7cfae0270207ac9a7
#
_entry.id   1e1c3693d14329f7cfae0270207ac9a7
#
_cell.length_a   1.000
_cell.length_b   1.000
_cell.length_c   1.000
_cell.angle_alpha   90.00
_cell.angle_beta   90.00
_cell.angle_gamma   90.00
#
_symmetry.space_group_name_H-M   'P 1'
#
loop_
_entity.id
_entity.type
_entity.pdbx_description
1 polymer ?
#
loop_
_entity_poly.entity_id
_entity_poly.type
_entity_poly.pdbx_seq_one_letter_code
_entity_poly.pdbx_strand_id
1 'polypeptide(L)'
;MPTSIQPRPFLAAAMACLVALGGCVMASPPPVVRSHVGDTATTFSTALARGVPAAAGVYGVRHAPDPEDDDREAVSRADGEHSDSTAASGDKINVQMGAGFIVSADGLIATAAHIVADATQIIVKLADRRVVVAELVGVDGDADIAVIRVPVRRPVPAFGTSASLWPGDWVLAIGEPYGLDRSVAAGVVGGRSRHFAEDGELMFIQSDLALNPGNSGGPLLDVQGRIVGMNLRTVVGAPGGPGLSLSVPIELVLQIVAEITGQAGTSRPRLGAGFEDVTPFMAVARGRPYANGALINEVMPGGLAASMGVRKGDIVVGMNGRPIGDSADFADALLRWHAGETTRLTVFREGHYRHLTTDP
;
A
#
# COMPACT_ATOMS: atom_id res chain seq x y z
N MET A 1 -36.38 53.44 -74.04
CA MET A 1 -35.94 54.70 -73.39
C MET A 1 -34.93 54.32 -72.34
N PRO A 2 -33.66 54.60 -72.49
CA PRO A 2 -32.66 54.28 -71.48
C PRO A 2 -32.31 55.54 -70.71
N THR A 3 -32.33 55.44 -69.41
CA THR A 3 -31.88 56.46 -68.46
C THR A 3 -30.38 56.30 -68.17
N SER A 4 -29.65 57.32 -68.46
CA SER A 4 -28.25 57.51 -68.25
C SER A 4 -27.93 57.59 -66.75
N ILE A 5 -27.00 56.78 -66.24
CA ILE A 5 -26.43 56.91 -64.92
C ILE A 5 -25.04 57.55 -65.04
N GLN A 6 -24.89 58.71 -64.48
CA GLN A 6 -23.58 59.43 -64.40
C GLN A 6 -22.74 58.81 -63.22
N PRO A 7 -21.41 58.70 -63.37
CA PRO A 7 -20.54 58.23 -62.33
C PRO A 7 -20.29 59.32 -61.27
N ARG A 8 -20.45 58.94 -60.01
CA ARG A 8 -20.08 59.74 -58.83
C ARG A 8 -18.60 59.61 -58.50
N PRO A 9 -17.93 60.64 -58.06
CA PRO A 9 -16.50 60.55 -57.70
C PRO A 9 -16.28 59.99 -56.31
N PHE A 10 -15.84 58.73 -56.23
CA PHE A 10 -15.45 58.05 -54.99
C PHE A 10 -13.94 57.67 -55.01
N LEU A 11 -13.07 58.63 -55.37
CA LEU A 11 -11.65 58.29 -55.43
C LEU A 11 -10.74 59.19 -54.57
N ALA A 12 -11.29 60.06 -53.71
CA ALA A 12 -10.44 60.93 -52.88
C ALA A 12 -10.43 60.61 -51.37
N ALA A 13 -11.28 59.70 -50.93
CA ALA A 13 -11.34 59.37 -49.52
C ALA A 13 -10.59 58.06 -49.13
N ALA A 14 -10.12 57.25 -50.10
CA ALA A 14 -9.48 55.99 -49.85
C ALA A 14 -7.98 56.07 -49.56
N MET A 15 -7.34 57.20 -49.81
CA MET A 15 -5.88 57.34 -49.66
C MET A 15 -5.43 57.93 -48.32
N ALA A 16 -6.37 58.49 -47.54
CA ALA A 16 -6.06 59.01 -46.20
C ALA A 16 -6.20 57.97 -45.08
N CYS A 17 -6.91 56.84 -45.34
CA CYS A 17 -7.03 55.77 -44.35
C CYS A 17 -5.91 54.71 -44.39
N LEU A 18 -5.09 54.65 -45.45
CA LEU A 18 -4.02 53.63 -45.52
C LEU A 18 -2.73 54.04 -44.81
N VAL A 19 -2.57 55.31 -44.42
CA VAL A 19 -1.39 55.76 -43.64
C VAL A 19 -1.62 55.66 -42.14
N ALA A 20 -2.87 55.46 -41.66
CA ALA A 20 -3.18 55.28 -40.24
C ALA A 20 -3.19 53.77 -39.73
N LEU A 21 -3.07 52.82 -40.66
CA LEU A 21 -3.04 51.39 -40.34
C LEU A 21 -1.62 50.78 -40.33
N GLY A 22 -0.59 51.60 -40.60
CA GLY A 22 0.81 51.18 -40.57
C GLY A 22 1.43 51.08 -39.16
N GLY A 23 0.65 51.34 -38.10
CA GLY A 23 1.10 51.31 -36.70
C GLY A 23 0.51 50.19 -35.85
N CYS A 24 -0.04 49.13 -36.45
CA CYS A 24 -0.29 47.92 -35.70
C CYS A 24 1.07 47.28 -35.34
N VAL A 25 1.68 47.77 -34.27
CA VAL A 25 2.69 47.04 -33.52
C VAL A 25 2.12 45.65 -33.31
N MET A 26 2.69 44.64 -33.98
CA MET A 26 2.49 43.26 -33.61
C MET A 26 2.83 43.20 -32.13
N ALA A 27 1.81 43.17 -31.27
CA ALA A 27 1.99 42.85 -29.88
C ALA A 27 2.67 41.46 -29.88
N SER A 28 3.94 41.46 -29.49
CA SER A 28 4.63 40.19 -29.23
C SER A 28 3.68 39.36 -28.39
N PRO A 29 3.45 38.05 -28.71
CA PRO A 29 2.65 37.21 -27.85
C PRO A 29 3.20 37.40 -26.44
N PRO A 30 2.34 37.54 -25.42
CA PRO A 30 2.81 37.72 -24.06
C PRO A 30 3.85 36.64 -23.81
N PRO A 31 4.98 36.96 -23.19
CA PRO A 31 5.99 35.96 -22.89
C PRO A 31 5.21 34.83 -22.18
N VAL A 32 5.34 33.61 -22.68
CA VAL A 32 4.89 32.43 -21.96
C VAL A 32 5.63 32.57 -20.64
N VAL A 33 4.93 33.10 -19.64
CA VAL A 33 5.37 33.03 -18.25
C VAL A 33 5.39 31.53 -17.99
N ARG A 34 6.53 30.92 -18.27
CA ARG A 34 6.88 29.73 -17.52
C ARG A 34 6.84 30.24 -16.10
N SER A 35 5.72 30.02 -15.43
CA SER A 35 5.73 30.02 -13.99
C SER A 35 6.92 29.13 -13.68
N HIS A 36 8.03 29.71 -13.27
CA HIS A 36 8.91 29.04 -12.36
C HIS A 36 8.00 28.79 -11.16
N VAL A 37 7.24 27.70 -11.22
CA VAL A 37 6.87 26.97 -10.03
C VAL A 37 8.20 26.88 -9.34
N GLY A 38 8.35 27.68 -8.27
CA GLY A 38 9.64 27.86 -7.62
C GLY A 38 10.19 26.47 -7.40
N ASP A 39 11.48 26.32 -7.40
CA ASP A 39 12.32 25.12 -7.30
C ASP A 39 11.82 24.06 -6.30
N THR A 40 10.53 23.74 -6.32
CA THR A 40 9.92 22.54 -5.77
C THR A 40 10.36 21.46 -6.73
N ALA A 41 11.46 20.85 -6.35
CA ALA A 41 12.15 19.81 -7.07
C ALA A 41 11.13 18.89 -7.73
N THR A 42 11.11 18.86 -9.07
CA THR A 42 10.40 17.85 -9.85
C THR A 42 11.01 16.46 -9.65
N THR A 43 11.76 16.25 -8.59
CA THR A 43 12.45 15.02 -8.26
C THR A 43 12.16 14.60 -6.82
N PHE A 44 12.18 13.29 -6.57
CA PHE A 44 12.03 12.71 -5.24
C PHE A 44 13.38 12.56 -4.50
N SER A 45 14.45 13.20 -4.98
CA SER A 45 15.80 13.02 -4.44
C SER A 45 15.89 13.33 -2.93
N THR A 46 15.20 14.36 -2.46
CA THR A 46 15.17 14.73 -1.02
C THR A 46 14.46 13.66 -0.18
N ALA A 47 13.32 13.15 -0.66
CA ALA A 47 12.60 12.07 0.01
C ALA A 47 13.46 10.79 0.09
N LEU A 48 14.12 10.44 -1.03
CA LEU A 48 15.00 9.29 -1.10
C LEU A 48 16.24 9.43 -0.22
N ALA A 49 16.84 10.61 -0.14
CA ALA A 49 17.97 10.87 0.76
C ALA A 49 17.63 10.59 2.24
N ARG A 50 16.36 10.73 2.62
CA ARG A 50 15.85 10.41 3.97
C ARG A 50 15.47 8.95 4.15
N GLY A 51 14.80 8.34 3.16
CA GLY A 51 14.26 6.99 3.29
C GLY A 51 15.28 5.89 2.96
N VAL A 52 16.15 6.09 1.97
CA VAL A 52 17.14 5.10 1.53
C VAL A 52 18.06 4.58 2.65
N PRO A 53 18.53 5.39 3.60
CA PRO A 53 19.39 4.89 4.69
C PRO A 53 18.72 3.84 5.58
N ALA A 54 17.40 3.80 5.63
CA ALA A 54 16.64 2.83 6.42
C ALA A 54 16.37 1.53 5.68
N ALA A 55 16.40 1.53 4.34
CA ALA A 55 16.10 0.35 3.53
C ALA A 55 17.27 -0.63 3.51
N ALA A 56 16.95 -1.92 3.46
CA ALA A 56 17.90 -3.02 3.37
C ALA A 56 17.41 -4.07 2.37
N GLY A 57 18.32 -4.74 1.69
CA GLY A 57 18.04 -5.99 0.98
C GLY A 57 18.02 -7.14 1.98
N VAL A 58 17.05 -8.04 1.85
CA VAL A 58 16.88 -9.22 2.73
C VAL A 58 16.85 -10.47 1.87
N TYR A 59 17.68 -11.45 2.24
CA TYR A 59 17.86 -12.69 1.50
C TYR A 59 17.65 -13.87 2.46
N GLY A 60 16.59 -14.63 2.27
CA GLY A 60 16.32 -15.87 2.98
C GLY A 60 16.94 -17.04 2.23
N VAL A 61 17.93 -17.68 2.81
CA VAL A 61 18.61 -18.85 2.24
C VAL A 61 17.96 -20.12 2.77
N ARG A 62 17.54 -21.02 1.88
CA ARG A 62 16.99 -22.34 2.20
C ARG A 62 17.87 -23.41 1.56
N HIS A 63 18.13 -24.48 2.30
CA HIS A 63 18.65 -25.70 1.68
C HIS A 63 17.47 -26.46 1.09
N ALA A 64 17.52 -26.80 -0.19
CA ALA A 64 16.51 -27.67 -0.77
C ALA A 64 16.58 -29.04 -0.08
N PRO A 65 15.46 -29.66 0.30
CA PRO A 65 15.44 -31.03 0.77
C PRO A 65 15.98 -31.95 -0.33
N ASP A 66 16.67 -33.05 0.07
CA ASP A 66 17.11 -34.05 -0.88
C ASP A 66 15.94 -34.57 -1.71
N PRO A 67 16.13 -34.84 -3.01
CA PRO A 67 15.03 -35.20 -3.93
C PRO A 67 14.29 -36.52 -3.60
N GLU A 68 14.66 -37.23 -2.52
CA GLU A 68 14.01 -38.48 -2.14
C GLU A 68 12.71 -38.32 -1.34
N ASP A 69 12.36 -37.09 -0.88
CA ASP A 69 11.16 -36.85 -0.06
C ASP A 69 9.97 -36.21 -0.80
N ASP A 70 10.07 -35.88 -2.09
CA ASP A 70 9.12 -34.98 -2.77
C ASP A 70 8.22 -35.64 -3.81
N ASP A 71 7.72 -36.86 -3.55
CA ASP A 71 6.70 -37.49 -4.44
C ASP A 71 5.24 -37.20 -4.03
N ARG A 72 4.95 -36.27 -3.12
CA ARG A 72 3.59 -36.12 -2.56
C ARG A 72 2.92 -34.74 -2.63
N GLU A 73 3.54 -33.65 -3.07
CA GLU A 73 2.84 -32.35 -3.14
C GLU A 73 3.20 -31.47 -4.38
N ALA A 74 3.03 -32.05 -5.57
CA ALA A 74 3.12 -31.26 -6.81
C ALA A 74 1.73 -30.89 -7.33
N VAL A 75 0.93 -30.13 -6.57
CA VAL A 75 -0.24 -29.41 -7.13
C VAL A 75 -0.40 -28.07 -6.45
N SER A 76 -0.38 -27.03 -7.26
CA SER A 76 -0.79 -25.66 -6.91
C SER A 76 0.25 -24.75 -6.24
N ARG A 77 1.00 -24.06 -7.09
CA ARG A 77 1.34 -22.62 -6.91
C ARG A 77 1.99 -22.10 -8.18
N ALA A 78 1.18 -21.50 -9.05
CA ALA A 78 1.66 -20.73 -10.20
C ALA A 78 1.88 -19.27 -9.75
N ASP A 79 2.95 -19.03 -9.02
CA ASP A 79 3.46 -17.68 -8.76
C ASP A 79 4.94 -17.68 -9.16
N GLY A 80 5.30 -16.71 -10.04
CA GLY A 80 6.58 -16.66 -10.74
C GLY A 80 7.80 -16.53 -9.82
N GLU A 81 8.32 -17.65 -9.34
CA GLU A 81 9.58 -17.71 -8.64
C GLU A 81 10.73 -17.64 -9.65
N HIS A 82 11.46 -16.54 -9.64
CA HIS A 82 12.78 -16.47 -10.26
C HIS A 82 13.79 -17.04 -9.26
N SER A 83 14.05 -18.34 -9.38
CA SER A 83 15.16 -19.00 -8.71
C SER A 83 16.40 -18.84 -9.54
N ASP A 84 17.36 -18.04 -9.08
CA ASP A 84 18.71 -18.00 -9.65
C ASP A 84 19.50 -19.21 -9.13
N SER A 85 19.51 -20.30 -9.92
CA SER A 85 20.23 -21.52 -9.58
C SER A 85 21.66 -21.45 -10.10
N THR A 86 22.61 -21.01 -9.27
CA THR A 86 24.03 -21.24 -9.51
C THR A 86 24.36 -22.69 -9.13
N ALA A 87 24.29 -23.57 -10.12
CA ALA A 87 24.64 -24.98 -9.97
C ALA A 87 26.16 -25.19 -9.92
N ALA A 88 26.69 -25.46 -8.71
CA ALA A 88 27.93 -26.20 -8.54
C ALA A 88 27.64 -27.31 -7.54
N SER A 89 27.74 -28.56 -7.99
CA SER A 89 27.68 -29.85 -7.31
C SER A 89 27.40 -29.87 -5.79
N GLY A 90 26.21 -30.34 -5.38
CA GLY A 90 25.96 -30.88 -4.03
C GLY A 90 24.69 -30.36 -3.38
N ASP A 91 24.57 -29.15 -3.00
CA ASP A 91 23.39 -28.64 -2.32
C ASP A 91 22.66 -27.62 -3.22
N LYS A 92 21.41 -27.90 -3.57
CA LYS A 92 20.56 -26.88 -4.21
C LYS A 92 20.20 -25.83 -3.17
N ILE A 93 20.79 -24.66 -3.27
CA ILE A 93 20.49 -23.52 -2.42
C ILE A 93 19.38 -22.71 -3.13
N ASN A 94 18.26 -22.54 -2.46
CA ASN A 94 17.19 -21.64 -2.88
C ASN A 94 17.32 -20.33 -2.10
N VAL A 95 17.36 -19.20 -2.80
CA VAL A 95 17.45 -17.87 -2.18
C VAL A 95 16.20 -17.08 -2.51
N GLN A 96 15.42 -16.78 -1.48
CA GLN A 96 14.31 -15.82 -1.61
C GLN A 96 14.83 -14.41 -1.37
N MET A 97 14.52 -13.51 -2.29
CA MET A 97 14.97 -12.12 -2.25
C MET A 97 13.81 -11.18 -1.93
N GLY A 98 14.07 -10.26 -1.02
CA GLY A 98 13.16 -9.21 -0.64
C GLY A 98 13.88 -7.98 -0.13
N ALA A 99 13.14 -7.13 0.51
CA ALA A 99 13.64 -5.94 1.16
C ALA A 99 13.16 -5.88 2.62
N GLY A 100 13.68 -4.92 3.35
CA GLY A 100 13.26 -4.61 4.71
C GLY A 100 13.61 -3.17 5.05
N PHE A 101 13.22 -2.75 6.23
CA PHE A 101 13.62 -1.43 6.73
C PHE A 101 13.81 -1.42 8.24
N ILE A 102 14.70 -0.56 8.70
CA ILE A 102 15.03 -0.36 10.10
C ILE A 102 13.81 0.14 10.87
N VAL A 103 13.47 -0.52 11.96
CA VAL A 103 12.38 -0.12 12.87
C VAL A 103 12.86 0.29 14.25
N SER A 104 14.09 -0.06 14.62
CA SER A 104 14.68 0.36 15.92
C SER A 104 16.16 0.65 15.81
N ALA A 105 16.68 1.45 16.76
CA ALA A 105 18.08 1.84 16.80
C ALA A 105 19.04 0.68 17.13
N ASP A 106 18.55 -0.38 17.74
CA ASP A 106 19.31 -1.57 18.13
C ASP A 106 19.35 -2.65 17.04
N GLY A 107 18.89 -2.31 15.83
CA GLY A 107 19.05 -3.14 14.64
C GLY A 107 17.88 -4.07 14.32
N LEU A 108 16.67 -3.77 14.82
CA LEU A 108 15.48 -4.48 14.33
C LEU A 108 15.12 -3.98 12.93
N ILE A 109 14.77 -4.91 12.07
CA ILE A 109 14.32 -4.69 10.70
C ILE A 109 12.98 -5.41 10.52
N ALA A 110 11.99 -4.70 9.97
CA ALA A 110 10.76 -5.31 9.48
C ALA A 110 10.95 -5.75 8.02
N THR A 111 10.44 -6.92 7.68
CA THR A 111 10.47 -7.51 6.34
C THR A 111 9.23 -8.39 6.11
N ALA A 112 9.03 -8.92 4.90
CA ALA A 112 7.96 -9.87 4.63
C ALA A 112 8.31 -11.26 5.19
N ALA A 113 7.32 -11.91 5.81
CA ALA A 113 7.52 -13.22 6.45
C ALA A 113 7.90 -14.30 5.45
N HIS A 114 7.26 -14.33 4.28
CA HIS A 114 7.54 -15.33 3.24
C HIS A 114 9.01 -15.33 2.78
N ILE A 115 9.77 -14.23 2.98
CA ILE A 115 11.19 -14.17 2.64
C ILE A 115 12.04 -14.96 3.64
N VAL A 116 11.68 -14.95 4.93
CA VAL A 116 12.57 -15.39 6.02
C VAL A 116 12.03 -16.50 6.91
N ALA A 117 10.73 -16.80 6.87
CA ALA A 117 10.09 -17.73 7.82
C ALA A 117 10.74 -19.14 7.82
N ASP A 118 11.06 -19.67 6.63
CA ASP A 118 11.65 -21.00 6.48
C ASP A 118 13.14 -20.94 6.12
N ALA A 119 13.78 -19.78 6.27
CA ALA A 119 15.18 -19.60 5.94
C ALA A 119 16.09 -20.28 6.99
N THR A 120 17.06 -21.05 6.55
CA THR A 120 18.12 -21.60 7.40
C THR A 120 19.16 -20.54 7.74
N GLN A 121 19.29 -19.52 6.89
CA GLN A 121 20.16 -18.37 7.11
C GLN A 121 19.50 -17.11 6.51
N ILE A 122 19.59 -16.01 7.23
CA ILE A 122 19.07 -14.71 6.77
C ILE A 122 20.27 -13.77 6.56
N ILE A 123 20.43 -13.28 5.34
CA ILE A 123 21.48 -12.34 4.97
C ILE A 123 20.85 -10.98 4.71
N VAL A 124 21.44 -9.92 5.22
CA VAL A 124 20.96 -8.55 5.07
C VAL A 124 22.06 -7.68 4.45
N LYS A 125 21.75 -7.01 3.35
CA LYS A 125 22.57 -5.98 2.73
C LYS A 125 22.05 -4.61 3.14
N LEU A 126 22.82 -3.91 3.95
CA LEU A 126 22.47 -2.60 4.49
C LEU A 126 22.67 -1.48 3.45
N ALA A 127 22.15 -0.28 3.77
CA ALA A 127 22.24 0.90 2.90
C ALA A 127 23.69 1.30 2.55
N ASP A 128 24.64 1.05 3.43
CA ASP A 128 26.07 1.30 3.22
C ASP A 128 26.82 0.15 2.57
N ARG A 129 26.08 -0.80 1.98
CA ARG A 129 26.57 -2.00 1.28
C ARG A 129 27.22 -3.06 2.20
N ARG A 130 27.23 -2.87 3.51
CA ARG A 130 27.65 -3.95 4.41
C ARG A 130 26.67 -5.11 4.34
N VAL A 131 27.22 -6.32 4.31
CA VAL A 131 26.45 -7.56 4.35
C VAL A 131 26.64 -8.16 5.74
N VAL A 132 25.54 -8.51 6.39
CA VAL A 132 25.52 -9.07 7.73
C VAL A 132 24.53 -10.23 7.80
N VAL A 133 24.79 -11.18 8.69
CA VAL A 133 23.82 -12.25 9.04
C VAL A 133 22.85 -11.67 10.04
N ALA A 134 21.56 -11.95 9.86
CA ALA A 134 20.50 -11.56 10.77
C ALA A 134 19.92 -12.77 11.50
N GLU A 135 19.36 -12.52 12.67
CA GLU A 135 18.60 -13.50 13.46
C GLU A 135 17.10 -13.24 13.29
N LEU A 136 16.30 -14.28 13.12
CA LEU A 136 14.85 -14.19 13.13
C LEU A 136 14.37 -13.97 14.57
N VAL A 137 13.67 -12.83 14.81
CA VAL A 137 13.08 -12.53 16.12
C VAL A 137 11.68 -13.12 16.23
N GLY A 138 10.89 -13.05 15.18
CA GLY A 138 9.56 -13.64 15.12
C GLY A 138 8.82 -13.29 13.84
N VAL A 139 7.66 -13.94 13.68
CA VAL A 139 6.83 -13.88 12.48
C VAL A 139 5.37 -13.71 12.87
N ASP A 140 4.65 -12.85 12.15
CA ASP A 140 3.18 -12.84 12.07
C ASP A 140 2.81 -13.37 10.68
N GLY A 141 2.42 -14.64 10.59
CA GLY A 141 2.12 -15.29 9.31
C GLY A 141 0.83 -14.76 8.67
N ASP A 142 -0.13 -14.31 9.48
CA ASP A 142 -1.40 -13.78 8.97
C ASP A 142 -1.20 -12.43 8.26
N ALA A 143 -0.28 -11.59 8.77
CA ALA A 143 0.04 -10.29 8.18
C ALA A 143 1.20 -10.36 7.18
N ASP A 144 1.82 -11.54 7.02
CA ASP A 144 3.05 -11.73 6.24
C ASP A 144 4.16 -10.74 6.66
N ILE A 145 4.35 -10.56 7.97
CA ILE A 145 5.38 -9.68 8.53
C ILE A 145 6.33 -10.49 9.40
N ALA A 146 7.63 -10.26 9.24
CA ALA A 146 8.67 -10.77 10.10
C ALA A 146 9.52 -9.64 10.69
N VAL A 147 10.07 -9.90 11.85
CA VAL A 147 11.08 -9.06 12.50
C VAL A 147 12.39 -9.85 12.57
N ILE A 148 13.43 -9.25 12.04
CA ILE A 148 14.78 -9.78 12.10
C ILE A 148 15.71 -8.81 12.83
N ARG A 149 16.80 -9.31 13.41
CA ARG A 149 17.80 -8.51 14.13
C ARG A 149 19.15 -8.59 13.44
N VAL A 150 19.76 -7.44 13.20
CA VAL A 150 21.14 -7.33 12.72
C VAL A 150 22.05 -6.79 13.83
N PRO A 151 23.33 -7.23 13.90
CA PRO A 151 24.25 -6.86 14.97
C PRO A 151 24.89 -5.48 14.74
N VAL A 152 24.05 -4.48 14.31
CA VAL A 152 24.50 -3.11 14.02
C VAL A 152 23.48 -2.10 14.47
N ARG A 153 23.96 -1.00 15.07
CA ARG A 153 23.12 0.13 15.41
C ARG A 153 22.91 1.04 14.20
N ARG A 154 21.69 1.53 14.04
CA ARG A 154 21.27 2.41 12.94
C ARG A 154 20.33 3.50 13.43
N PRO A 155 20.36 4.69 12.81
CA PRO A 155 19.32 5.69 13.06
C PRO A 155 17.94 5.13 12.69
N VAL A 156 16.97 5.41 13.54
CA VAL A 156 15.56 5.09 13.24
C VAL A 156 15.06 6.07 12.18
N PRO A 157 14.43 5.60 11.12
CA PRO A 157 13.86 6.46 10.09
C PRO A 157 12.69 7.30 10.65
N ALA A 158 12.33 8.35 9.92
CA ALA A 158 11.09 9.05 10.20
C ALA A 158 9.90 8.20 9.72
N PHE A 159 8.97 7.91 10.62
CA PHE A 159 7.69 7.32 10.27
C PHE A 159 6.67 8.42 10.03
N GLY A 160 5.83 8.21 9.01
CA GLY A 160 4.63 9.00 8.75
C GLY A 160 3.40 8.30 9.33
N THR A 161 2.25 8.58 8.72
CA THR A 161 0.99 7.87 9.02
C THR A 161 0.26 7.59 7.71
N SER A 162 -0.25 6.37 7.59
CA SER A 162 -1.06 5.97 6.43
C SER A 162 -2.35 6.78 6.34
N ALA A 163 -2.87 7.23 7.49
CA ALA A 163 -4.06 8.07 7.56
C ALA A 163 -3.90 9.46 6.89
N SER A 164 -2.65 9.92 6.68
CA SER A 164 -2.38 11.17 5.96
C SER A 164 -2.40 11.05 4.44
N LEU A 165 -2.44 9.83 3.91
CA LEU A 165 -2.46 9.57 2.48
C LEU A 165 -3.86 9.77 1.90
N TRP A 166 -3.91 10.36 0.71
CA TRP A 166 -5.13 10.51 -0.08
C TRP A 166 -4.95 9.93 -1.48
N PRO A 167 -6.01 9.43 -2.13
CA PRO A 167 -5.95 9.06 -3.53
C PRO A 167 -5.39 10.20 -4.39
N GLY A 168 -4.37 9.88 -5.20
CA GLY A 168 -3.62 10.85 -5.98
C GLY A 168 -2.29 11.30 -5.36
N ASP A 169 -2.01 11.00 -4.09
CA ASP A 169 -0.71 11.29 -3.48
C ASP A 169 0.38 10.40 -4.06
N TRP A 170 1.57 10.98 -4.25
CA TRP A 170 2.75 10.24 -4.66
C TRP A 170 3.31 9.42 -3.53
N VAL A 171 3.69 8.18 -3.85
CA VAL A 171 4.41 7.26 -2.96
C VAL A 171 5.60 6.63 -3.68
N LEU A 172 6.61 6.22 -2.91
CA LEU A 172 7.85 5.65 -3.42
C LEU A 172 8.10 4.31 -2.74
N ALA A 173 8.42 3.29 -3.52
CA ALA A 173 8.89 2.02 -3.00
C ALA A 173 10.42 1.92 -3.17
N ILE A 174 11.11 1.38 -2.17
CA ILE A 174 12.53 1.08 -2.23
C ILE A 174 12.70 -0.42 -2.04
N GLY A 175 13.50 -1.04 -2.93
CA GLY A 175 13.83 -2.47 -2.86
C GLY A 175 15.08 -2.79 -3.65
N GLU A 176 15.37 -4.08 -3.79
CA GLU A 176 16.45 -4.62 -4.61
C GLU A 176 15.90 -5.65 -5.61
N PRO A 177 15.08 -5.19 -6.59
CA PRO A 177 14.43 -6.10 -7.51
C PRO A 177 15.45 -6.90 -8.31
N TYR A 178 15.19 -8.20 -8.46
CA TYR A 178 16.03 -9.15 -9.20
C TYR A 178 17.50 -9.21 -8.71
N GLY A 179 17.78 -8.91 -7.45
CA GLY A 179 19.15 -8.86 -6.93
C GLY A 179 19.99 -7.71 -7.49
N LEU A 180 19.41 -6.84 -8.30
CA LEU A 180 20.02 -5.60 -8.78
C LEU A 180 20.28 -4.66 -7.60
N ASP A 181 21.19 -3.72 -7.79
CA ASP A 181 21.42 -2.69 -6.75
C ASP A 181 20.11 -1.91 -6.51
N ARG A 182 20.03 -1.27 -5.36
CA ARG A 182 18.84 -0.61 -4.85
C ARG A 182 18.10 0.18 -5.93
N SER A 183 16.83 -0.12 -6.09
CA SER A 183 15.94 0.49 -7.07
C SER A 183 14.78 1.21 -6.39
N VAL A 184 14.25 2.21 -7.07
CA VAL A 184 13.12 3.01 -6.62
C VAL A 184 12.02 2.93 -7.66
N ALA A 185 10.81 2.62 -7.23
CA ALA A 185 9.60 2.79 -8.00
C ALA A 185 8.80 3.97 -7.43
N ALA A 186 8.16 4.75 -8.30
CA ALA A 186 7.26 5.83 -7.93
C ALA A 186 5.88 5.56 -8.51
N GLY A 187 4.84 5.86 -7.74
CA GLY A 187 3.45 5.69 -8.14
C GLY A 187 2.53 6.56 -7.31
N VAL A 188 1.23 6.46 -7.55
CA VAL A 188 0.21 7.20 -6.82
C VAL A 188 -0.68 6.28 -5.99
N VAL A 189 -1.14 6.79 -4.87
CA VAL A 189 -2.14 6.10 -4.04
C VAL A 189 -3.46 6.04 -4.79
N GLY A 190 -3.99 4.84 -5.00
CA GLY A 190 -5.31 4.59 -5.56
C GLY A 190 -6.39 4.41 -4.49
N GLY A 191 -5.97 4.02 -3.28
CA GLY A 191 -6.83 3.88 -2.10
C GLY A 191 -5.99 3.67 -0.85
N ARG A 192 -6.30 4.35 0.24
CA ARG A 192 -5.52 4.27 1.48
C ARG A 192 -5.90 3.11 2.39
N SER A 193 -7.08 2.56 2.15
CA SER A 193 -7.64 1.48 2.96
C SER A 193 -8.36 0.53 2.01
N ARG A 194 -7.71 -0.58 1.68
CA ARG A 194 -8.31 -1.66 0.89
C ARG A 194 -8.33 -2.91 1.73
N HIS A 195 -9.44 -3.56 1.69
CA HIS A 195 -9.65 -4.82 2.39
C HIS A 195 -10.00 -5.91 1.37
N PHE A 196 -9.45 -7.10 1.57
CA PHE A 196 -9.77 -8.28 0.79
C PHE A 196 -10.23 -9.38 1.74
N ALA A 197 -11.31 -10.06 1.41
CA ALA A 197 -11.92 -11.06 2.29
C ALA A 197 -10.98 -12.19 2.67
N GLU A 198 -10.05 -12.56 1.79
CA GLU A 198 -9.01 -13.57 2.00
C GLU A 198 -7.94 -13.17 3.01
N ASP A 199 -7.78 -11.89 3.28
CA ASP A 199 -6.75 -11.36 4.18
C ASP A 199 -7.24 -11.14 5.63
N GLY A 200 -8.41 -11.66 5.98
CA GLY A 200 -8.96 -11.56 7.34
C GLY A 200 -9.31 -10.11 7.72
N GLU A 201 -8.65 -9.56 8.73
CA GLU A 201 -8.87 -8.19 9.22
C GLU A 201 -7.82 -7.20 8.71
N LEU A 202 -6.97 -7.60 7.75
CA LEU A 202 -5.90 -6.75 7.25
C LEU A 202 -6.41 -5.66 6.31
N MET A 203 -5.73 -4.53 6.37
CA MET A 203 -5.92 -3.39 5.49
C MET A 203 -4.67 -3.11 4.68
N PHE A 204 -4.86 -2.58 3.46
CA PHE A 204 -3.76 -2.25 2.58
C PHE A 204 -3.88 -0.84 2.01
N ILE A 205 -2.75 -0.20 1.82
CA ILE A 205 -2.59 0.96 0.95
C ILE A 205 -2.46 0.41 -0.47
N GLN A 206 -3.39 0.78 -1.35
CA GLN A 206 -3.35 0.46 -2.77
C GLN A 206 -2.60 1.55 -3.53
N SER A 207 -1.71 1.17 -4.42
CA SER A 207 -1.04 2.08 -5.36
C SER A 207 -0.85 1.44 -6.73
N ASP A 208 -0.45 2.23 -7.72
CA ASP A 208 -0.06 1.78 -9.06
C ASP A 208 1.47 1.57 -9.20
N LEU A 209 2.17 1.44 -8.06
CA LEU A 209 3.60 1.13 -8.05
C LEU A 209 3.89 -0.16 -8.82
N ALA A 210 4.95 -0.15 -9.61
CA ALA A 210 5.48 -1.36 -10.21
C ALA A 210 6.29 -2.13 -9.17
N LEU A 211 5.63 -2.92 -8.31
CA LEU A 211 6.32 -3.81 -7.38
C LEU A 211 6.78 -5.07 -8.13
N ASN A 212 8.04 -5.40 -7.96
CA ASN A 212 8.69 -6.59 -8.52
C ASN A 212 9.24 -7.46 -7.38
N PRO A 213 9.53 -8.76 -7.63
CA PRO A 213 10.27 -9.58 -6.68
C PRO A 213 11.53 -8.86 -6.21
N GLY A 214 11.74 -8.76 -4.90
CA GLY A 214 12.80 -7.95 -4.28
C GLY A 214 12.33 -6.61 -3.69
N ASN A 215 11.08 -6.20 -3.93
CA ASN A 215 10.47 -5.03 -3.27
C ASN A 215 9.64 -5.42 -2.03
N SER A 216 9.19 -6.68 -1.93
CA SER A 216 8.40 -7.18 -0.81
C SER A 216 9.15 -7.04 0.51
N GLY A 217 8.48 -6.54 1.54
CA GLY A 217 9.06 -6.19 2.84
C GLY A 217 9.73 -4.82 2.89
N GLY A 218 9.98 -4.18 1.74
CA GLY A 218 10.61 -2.86 1.65
C GLY A 218 9.70 -1.71 2.06
N PRO A 219 10.26 -0.53 2.38
CA PRO A 219 9.48 0.61 2.81
C PRO A 219 8.69 1.26 1.68
N LEU A 220 7.46 1.67 1.98
CA LEU A 220 6.67 2.63 1.22
C LEU A 220 6.87 4.01 1.84
N LEU A 221 7.33 4.98 1.05
CA LEU A 221 7.61 6.34 1.50
C LEU A 221 6.57 7.32 0.96
N ASP A 222 6.30 8.36 1.72
CA ASP A 222 5.67 9.58 1.21
C ASP A 222 6.70 10.52 0.53
N VAL A 223 6.23 11.60 -0.05
CA VAL A 223 7.09 12.60 -0.73
C VAL A 223 8.00 13.38 0.24
N GLN A 224 7.81 13.28 1.55
CA GLN A 224 8.69 13.80 2.56
C GLN A 224 9.79 12.80 2.97
N GLY A 225 9.74 11.56 2.46
CA GLY A 225 10.67 10.48 2.77
C GLY A 225 10.39 9.80 4.11
N ARG A 226 9.19 9.94 4.66
CA ARG A 226 8.74 9.22 5.85
C ARG A 226 8.17 7.87 5.42
N ILE A 227 8.42 6.83 6.21
CA ILE A 227 7.85 5.51 5.95
C ILE A 227 6.38 5.52 6.37
N VAL A 228 5.48 5.24 5.43
CA VAL A 228 4.01 5.22 5.61
C VAL A 228 3.44 3.81 5.47
N GLY A 229 4.25 2.84 5.03
CA GLY A 229 3.84 1.45 4.89
C GLY A 229 4.99 0.52 4.55
N MET A 230 4.68 -0.77 4.43
CA MET A 230 5.56 -1.84 3.96
C MET A 230 4.98 -2.44 2.68
N ASN A 231 5.77 -2.47 1.61
CA ASN A 231 5.36 -3.12 0.35
C ASN A 231 5.22 -4.63 0.56
N LEU A 232 4.14 -5.21 0.08
CA LEU A 232 3.90 -6.63 0.31
C LEU A 232 3.75 -7.40 -1.01
N ARG A 233 2.71 -7.13 -1.77
CA ARG A 233 2.37 -7.93 -2.95
C ARG A 233 1.70 -7.09 -4.05
N THR A 234 1.61 -7.70 -5.23
CA THR A 234 0.82 -7.16 -6.35
C THR A 234 -0.35 -8.10 -6.61
N VAL A 235 -1.56 -7.55 -6.71
CA VAL A 235 -2.75 -8.28 -7.16
C VAL A 235 -2.93 -8.04 -8.64
N VAL A 236 -2.94 -9.11 -9.43
CA VAL A 236 -3.11 -9.05 -10.89
C VAL A 236 -4.54 -9.50 -11.22
N GLY A 237 -5.35 -8.58 -11.75
CA GLY A 237 -6.76 -8.87 -12.05
C GLY A 237 -6.98 -9.72 -13.32
N ALA A 238 -6.05 -9.68 -14.27
CA ALA A 238 -6.07 -10.49 -15.48
C ALA A 238 -4.64 -10.81 -15.94
N PRO A 239 -4.40 -11.93 -16.62
CA PRO A 239 -3.09 -12.28 -17.16
C PRO A 239 -2.54 -11.15 -18.06
N GLY A 240 -1.38 -10.58 -17.71
CA GLY A 240 -0.74 -9.49 -18.45
C GLY A 240 -1.33 -8.09 -18.24
N GLY A 241 -2.31 -7.94 -17.36
CA GLY A 241 -2.82 -6.62 -16.95
C GLY A 241 -1.91 -5.91 -15.95
N PRO A 242 -2.02 -4.57 -15.81
CA PRO A 242 -1.35 -3.86 -14.74
C PRO A 242 -1.89 -4.36 -13.39
N GLY A 243 -0.99 -4.75 -12.49
CA GLY A 243 -1.35 -5.14 -11.14
C GLY A 243 -1.64 -3.94 -10.25
N LEU A 244 -2.38 -4.18 -9.18
CA LEU A 244 -2.53 -3.25 -8.07
C LEU A 244 -1.52 -3.62 -7.00
N SER A 245 -0.68 -2.69 -6.61
CA SER A 245 0.30 -2.91 -5.55
C SER A 245 -0.32 -2.63 -4.19
N LEU A 246 -0.09 -3.55 -3.27
CA LEU A 246 -0.60 -3.52 -1.91
C LEU A 246 0.55 -3.37 -0.91
N SER A 247 0.40 -2.41 -0.02
CA SER A 247 1.35 -2.16 1.07
C SER A 247 0.61 -2.15 2.41
N VAL A 248 1.21 -2.76 3.42
CA VAL A 248 0.66 -2.76 4.79
C VAL A 248 0.89 -1.39 5.43
N PRO A 249 -0.12 -0.76 6.06
CA PRO A 249 0.03 0.50 6.79
C PRO A 249 1.12 0.43 7.86
N ILE A 250 1.90 1.51 8.00
CA ILE A 250 3.04 1.53 8.93
C ILE A 250 2.62 1.34 10.40
N GLU A 251 1.43 1.81 10.76
CA GLU A 251 0.88 1.64 12.10
C GLU A 251 0.73 0.16 12.46
N LEU A 252 0.21 -0.63 11.52
CA LEU A 252 0.06 -2.07 11.69
C LEU A 252 1.41 -2.77 11.77
N VAL A 253 2.36 -2.40 10.89
CA VAL A 253 3.72 -2.95 10.93
C VAL A 253 4.37 -2.71 12.28
N LEU A 254 4.34 -1.46 12.80
CA LEU A 254 4.95 -1.12 14.09
C LEU A 254 4.25 -1.80 15.27
N GLN A 255 2.94 -1.98 15.20
CA GLN A 255 2.18 -2.72 16.19
C GLN A 255 2.61 -4.20 16.23
N ILE A 256 2.73 -4.86 15.06
CA ILE A 256 3.20 -6.25 14.97
C ILE A 256 4.64 -6.37 15.47
N VAL A 257 5.51 -5.42 15.12
CA VAL A 257 6.89 -5.38 15.66
C VAL A 257 6.88 -5.34 17.19
N ALA A 258 6.02 -4.49 17.78
CA ALA A 258 5.90 -4.39 19.24
C ALA A 258 5.36 -5.69 19.89
N GLU A 259 4.41 -6.38 19.24
CA GLU A 259 3.90 -7.68 19.68
C GLU A 259 4.99 -8.76 19.63
N ILE A 260 5.69 -8.89 18.50
CA ILE A 260 6.75 -9.89 18.31
C ILE A 260 7.90 -9.66 19.31
N THR A 261 8.23 -8.39 19.62
CA THR A 261 9.33 -8.06 20.54
C THR A 261 8.93 -8.02 22.02
N GLY A 262 7.65 -8.30 22.32
CA GLY A 262 7.13 -8.26 23.71
C GLY A 262 7.03 -6.85 24.29
N GLN A 263 7.08 -5.80 23.44
CA GLN A 263 6.96 -4.39 23.85
C GLN A 263 5.49 -3.91 23.83
N ALA A 264 4.59 -4.68 23.22
CA ALA A 264 3.16 -4.41 23.28
C ALA A 264 2.62 -4.82 24.66
N GLY A 265 1.91 -3.91 25.31
CA GLY A 265 1.25 -4.21 26.60
C GLY A 265 0.12 -5.23 26.48
N THR A 266 -0.48 -5.35 25.29
CA THR A 266 -1.52 -6.34 24.94
C THR A 266 -1.40 -6.66 23.44
N SER A 267 -1.71 -7.92 23.12
CA SER A 267 -1.84 -8.36 21.72
C SER A 267 -2.91 -7.57 20.98
N ARG A 268 -2.80 -7.46 19.66
CA ARG A 268 -3.85 -6.83 18.84
C ARG A 268 -5.20 -7.44 19.17
N PRO A 269 -6.19 -6.62 19.51
CA PRO A 269 -7.53 -7.13 19.61
C PRO A 269 -8.00 -7.56 18.22
N ARG A 270 -8.40 -8.82 18.10
CA ARG A 270 -9.03 -9.35 16.89
C ARG A 270 -10.51 -9.47 17.12
N LEU A 271 -11.30 -8.95 16.21
CA LEU A 271 -12.75 -9.11 16.26
C LEU A 271 -13.14 -10.58 16.07
N GLY A 272 -12.37 -11.32 15.28
CA GLY A 272 -12.65 -12.70 14.92
C GLY A 272 -13.82 -12.79 13.93
N ALA A 273 -13.83 -11.90 12.91
CA ALA A 273 -14.79 -11.90 11.84
C ALA A 273 -14.12 -11.53 10.51
N GLY A 274 -14.47 -12.27 9.47
CA GLY A 274 -14.20 -11.87 8.09
C GLY A 274 -15.27 -10.89 7.62
N PHE A 275 -14.88 -9.91 6.80
CA PHE A 275 -15.82 -8.93 6.27
C PHE A 275 -15.41 -8.46 4.87
N GLU A 276 -16.33 -7.85 4.15
CA GLU A 276 -16.16 -7.40 2.78
C GLU A 276 -17.02 -6.19 2.49
N ASP A 277 -16.80 -5.53 1.34
CA ASP A 277 -17.63 -4.41 0.90
C ASP A 277 -19.04 -4.84 0.56
N VAL A 278 -19.99 -3.98 0.89
CA VAL A 278 -21.39 -4.14 0.47
C VAL A 278 -21.54 -3.70 -0.97
N THR A 279 -21.67 -4.64 -1.91
CA THR A 279 -21.94 -4.29 -3.30
C THR A 279 -23.37 -3.73 -3.48
N PRO A 280 -23.63 -2.94 -4.55
CA PRO A 280 -24.98 -2.49 -4.86
C PRO A 280 -26.00 -3.64 -4.97
N PHE A 281 -25.60 -4.76 -5.56
CA PHE A 281 -26.43 -5.94 -5.65
C PHE A 281 -26.78 -6.53 -4.27
N MET A 282 -25.80 -6.62 -3.38
CA MET A 282 -26.00 -7.10 -2.01
C MET A 282 -26.91 -6.17 -1.19
N ALA A 283 -26.80 -4.85 -1.39
CA ALA A 283 -27.66 -3.87 -0.74
C ALA A 283 -29.11 -4.04 -1.16
N VAL A 284 -29.37 -4.11 -2.45
CA VAL A 284 -30.73 -4.32 -3.00
C VAL A 284 -31.32 -5.64 -2.51
N ALA A 285 -30.56 -6.74 -2.55
CA ALA A 285 -31.00 -8.05 -2.09
C ALA A 285 -31.39 -8.07 -0.59
N ARG A 286 -30.89 -7.11 0.21
CA ARG A 286 -31.19 -6.94 1.65
C ARG A 286 -32.17 -5.81 1.94
N GLY A 287 -32.78 -5.21 0.90
CA GLY A 287 -33.72 -4.11 1.04
C GLY A 287 -33.10 -2.80 1.52
N ARG A 288 -31.80 -2.58 1.25
CA ARG A 288 -31.10 -1.34 1.61
C ARG A 288 -31.00 -0.39 0.42
N PRO A 289 -31.26 0.91 0.63
CA PRO A 289 -31.14 1.93 -0.41
C PRO A 289 -29.68 2.33 -0.68
N TYR A 290 -28.73 1.94 0.19
CA TYR A 290 -27.34 2.34 0.12
C TYR A 290 -26.43 1.11 0.24
N ALA A 291 -25.39 1.04 -0.62
CA ALA A 291 -24.33 0.06 -0.56
C ALA A 291 -23.22 0.57 0.37
N ASN A 292 -23.52 0.76 1.65
CA ASN A 292 -22.57 1.22 2.65
C ASN A 292 -22.49 0.27 3.84
N GLY A 293 -21.34 0.29 4.54
CA GLY A 293 -21.01 -0.58 5.66
C GLY A 293 -20.14 -1.76 5.27
N ALA A 294 -19.76 -2.57 6.24
CA ALA A 294 -18.97 -3.79 6.08
C ALA A 294 -19.87 -5.03 6.26
N LEU A 295 -19.97 -5.88 5.25
CA LEU A 295 -20.72 -7.14 5.30
C LEU A 295 -19.88 -8.20 5.99
N ILE A 296 -20.38 -8.77 7.09
CA ILE A 296 -19.74 -9.91 7.75
C ILE A 296 -19.96 -11.17 6.91
N ASN A 297 -18.87 -11.72 6.37
CA ASN A 297 -18.89 -12.94 5.55
C ASN A 297 -18.50 -14.19 6.35
N GLU A 298 -17.83 -14.01 7.51
CA GLU A 298 -17.43 -15.10 8.42
C GLU A 298 -17.42 -14.63 9.87
N VAL A 299 -17.66 -15.53 10.82
CA VAL A 299 -17.51 -15.29 12.25
C VAL A 299 -16.78 -16.49 12.86
N MET A 300 -15.63 -16.24 13.48
CA MET A 300 -14.81 -17.26 14.10
C MET A 300 -15.43 -17.72 15.41
N PRO A 301 -15.64 -19.03 15.64
CA PRO A 301 -16.13 -19.54 16.90
C PRO A 301 -15.20 -19.15 18.07
N GLY A 302 -15.80 -18.65 19.16
CA GLY A 302 -15.03 -18.20 20.34
C GLY A 302 -14.37 -16.83 20.20
N GLY A 303 -14.45 -16.19 19.02
CA GLY A 303 -13.98 -14.83 18.82
C GLY A 303 -14.91 -13.78 19.48
N LEU A 304 -14.42 -12.55 19.56
CA LEU A 304 -15.18 -11.43 20.13
C LEU A 304 -16.48 -11.16 19.36
N ALA A 305 -16.45 -11.21 18.02
CA ALA A 305 -17.66 -11.07 17.20
C ALA A 305 -18.74 -12.08 17.59
N ALA A 306 -18.34 -13.35 17.82
CA ALA A 306 -19.26 -14.40 18.23
C ALA A 306 -19.87 -14.09 19.62
N SER A 307 -19.06 -13.65 20.59
CA SER A 307 -19.52 -13.28 21.93
C SER A 307 -20.45 -12.08 21.92
N MET A 308 -20.24 -11.11 21.02
CA MET A 308 -21.14 -9.97 20.79
C MET A 308 -22.46 -10.36 20.11
N GLY A 309 -22.55 -11.58 19.57
CA GLY A 309 -23.72 -12.02 18.81
C GLY A 309 -23.74 -11.50 17.37
N VAL A 310 -22.58 -11.12 16.83
CA VAL A 310 -22.41 -10.84 15.38
C VAL A 310 -22.66 -12.14 14.61
N ARG A 311 -23.26 -12.04 13.43
CA ARG A 311 -23.62 -13.16 12.58
C ARG A 311 -23.15 -12.94 11.15
N LYS A 312 -22.84 -14.00 10.45
CA LYS A 312 -22.67 -13.95 9.00
C LYS A 312 -23.92 -13.34 8.35
N GLY A 313 -23.71 -12.38 7.47
CA GLY A 313 -24.76 -11.64 6.78
C GLY A 313 -25.13 -10.30 7.45
N ASP A 314 -24.62 -9.99 8.65
CA ASP A 314 -24.73 -8.68 9.24
C ASP A 314 -23.99 -7.63 8.39
N ILE A 315 -24.52 -6.42 8.34
CA ILE A 315 -23.78 -5.29 7.76
C ILE A 315 -23.47 -4.32 8.89
N VAL A 316 -22.19 -4.19 9.22
CA VAL A 316 -21.72 -3.20 10.20
C VAL A 316 -21.79 -1.82 9.58
N VAL A 317 -22.55 -0.92 10.18
CA VAL A 317 -22.74 0.46 9.72
C VAL A 317 -22.25 1.50 10.73
N GLY A 318 -21.78 1.06 11.88
CA GLY A 318 -21.23 1.93 12.91
C GLY A 318 -20.45 1.16 13.97
N MET A 319 -19.38 1.77 14.47
CA MET A 319 -18.58 1.26 15.59
C MET A 319 -18.28 2.40 16.56
N ASN A 320 -18.60 2.21 17.84
CA ASN A 320 -18.39 3.18 18.92
C ASN A 320 -18.90 4.59 18.59
N GLY A 321 -20.08 4.65 17.92
CA GLY A 321 -20.71 5.92 17.52
C GLY A 321 -20.14 6.54 16.23
N ARG A 322 -19.11 5.95 15.61
CA ARG A 322 -18.61 6.39 14.32
C ARG A 322 -19.32 5.63 13.20
N PRO A 323 -19.75 6.32 12.13
CA PRO A 323 -20.33 5.65 10.97
C PRO A 323 -19.24 4.82 10.25
N ILE A 324 -19.65 3.69 9.69
CA ILE A 324 -18.85 2.82 8.84
C ILE A 324 -19.44 2.90 7.43
N GLY A 325 -18.68 3.44 6.48
CA GLY A 325 -19.08 3.62 5.10
C GLY A 325 -18.79 2.41 4.23
N ASP A 326 -17.70 1.70 4.50
CA ASP A 326 -17.25 0.53 3.75
C ASP A 326 -16.42 -0.42 4.64
N SER A 327 -15.89 -1.50 4.06
CA SER A 327 -15.04 -2.46 4.78
C SER A 327 -13.73 -1.83 5.24
N ALA A 328 -13.22 -0.87 4.48
CA ALA A 328 -11.98 -0.17 4.81
C ALA A 328 -12.14 0.75 6.03
N ASP A 329 -13.27 1.47 6.13
CA ASP A 329 -13.60 2.25 7.33
C ASP A 329 -13.70 1.35 8.57
N PHE A 330 -14.25 0.14 8.39
CA PHE A 330 -14.38 -0.82 9.48
C PHE A 330 -13.02 -1.37 9.93
N ALA A 331 -12.16 -1.77 8.99
CA ALA A 331 -10.81 -2.22 9.27
C ALA A 331 -9.97 -1.12 9.96
N ASP A 332 -10.09 0.14 9.50
CA ASP A 332 -9.44 1.28 10.11
C ASP A 332 -9.96 1.57 11.54
N ALA A 333 -11.24 1.33 11.80
CA ALA A 333 -11.82 1.41 13.14
C ALA A 333 -11.29 0.30 14.06
N LEU A 334 -11.13 -0.93 13.53
CA LEU A 334 -10.55 -2.07 14.26
C LEU A 334 -9.08 -1.86 14.57
N LEU A 335 -8.30 -1.28 13.66
CA LEU A 335 -6.89 -0.98 13.89
C LEU A 335 -6.67 0.00 15.06
N ARG A 336 -7.61 0.92 15.26
CA ARG A 336 -7.58 1.89 16.38
C ARG A 336 -8.28 1.42 17.65
N TRP A 337 -8.90 0.27 17.61
CA TRP A 337 -9.62 -0.27 18.74
C TRP A 337 -8.67 -0.95 19.73
N HIS A 338 -8.96 -0.83 21.03
CA HIS A 338 -8.18 -1.43 22.11
C HIS A 338 -9.02 -2.47 22.84
N ALA A 339 -8.43 -3.64 23.13
CA ALA A 339 -9.08 -4.66 23.93
C ALA A 339 -9.34 -4.15 25.36
N GLY A 340 -10.50 -4.51 25.92
CA GLY A 340 -10.91 -4.07 27.26
C GLY A 340 -11.75 -2.80 27.29
N GLU A 341 -11.98 -2.15 26.12
CA GLU A 341 -12.97 -1.08 26.00
C GLU A 341 -14.33 -1.65 25.65
N THR A 342 -15.38 -1.11 26.29
CA THR A 342 -16.76 -1.40 25.86
C THR A 342 -16.92 -1.08 24.39
N THR A 343 -17.18 -2.09 23.57
CA THR A 343 -17.32 -1.92 22.13
C THR A 343 -18.78 -2.05 21.74
N ARG A 344 -19.26 -1.09 20.98
CA ARG A 344 -20.61 -1.09 20.42
C ARG A 344 -20.54 -1.14 18.89
N LEU A 345 -21.11 -2.17 18.31
CA LEU A 345 -21.36 -2.26 16.88
C LEU A 345 -22.82 -1.92 16.58
N THR A 346 -23.04 -1.12 15.55
CA THR A 346 -24.37 -0.94 14.95
C THR A 346 -24.40 -1.78 13.69
N VAL A 347 -25.24 -2.80 13.67
CA VAL A 347 -25.38 -3.71 12.53
C VAL A 347 -26.78 -3.62 11.93
N PHE A 348 -26.87 -3.80 10.63
CA PHE A 348 -28.12 -4.01 9.92
C PHE A 348 -28.30 -5.52 9.69
N ARG A 349 -29.39 -6.07 10.20
CA ARG A 349 -29.74 -7.50 10.13
C ARG A 349 -31.26 -7.64 9.88
N GLU A 350 -31.65 -8.40 8.85
CA GLU A 350 -33.05 -8.74 8.57
C GLU A 350 -33.97 -7.51 8.52
N GLY A 351 -33.53 -6.45 7.82
CA GLY A 351 -34.33 -5.22 7.66
C GLY A 351 -34.26 -4.22 8.84
N HIS A 352 -33.53 -4.52 9.92
CA HIS A 352 -33.52 -3.70 11.13
C HIS A 352 -32.09 -3.38 11.58
N TYR A 353 -31.90 -2.20 12.19
CA TYR A 353 -30.68 -1.85 12.89
C TYR A 353 -30.68 -2.41 14.31
N ARG A 354 -29.56 -2.99 14.72
CA ARG A 354 -29.33 -3.55 16.06
C ARG A 354 -28.03 -3.00 16.62
N HIS A 355 -27.99 -2.82 17.92
CA HIS A 355 -26.77 -2.51 18.66
C HIS A 355 -26.29 -3.76 19.38
N LEU A 356 -25.05 -4.14 19.11
CA LEU A 356 -24.37 -5.26 19.75
C LEU A 356 -23.26 -4.66 20.61
N THR A 357 -23.13 -5.08 21.84
CA THR A 357 -22.14 -4.56 22.78
C THR A 357 -21.35 -5.70 23.40
N THR A 358 -20.06 -5.46 23.64
CA THR A 358 -19.31 -6.25 24.60
C THR A 358 -19.42 -5.58 25.96
N ASP A 359 -19.59 -6.36 27.01
CA ASP A 359 -19.19 -5.93 28.34
C ASP A 359 -17.67 -6.06 28.44
N PRO A 360 -16.98 -5.13 29.13
CA PRO A 360 -15.52 -5.15 29.26
C PRO A 360 -14.98 -6.38 30.00
#